data_d65286d43442f51b93cde3e09e68c984
#
_entry.id   d65286d43442f51b93cde3e09e68c984
#
_cell.length_a   1.000
_cell.length_b   1.000
_cell.length_c   1.000
_cell.angle_alpha   90.00
_cell.angle_beta   90.00
_cell.angle_gamma   90.00
#
_symmetry.space_group_name_H-M   'P 1'
#
loop_
_entity.id
_entity.type
_entity.pdbx_description
1 polymer ?
#
loop_
_entity_poly.entity_id
_entity_poly.type
_entity_poly.pdbx_seq_one_letter_code
_entity_poly.pdbx_strand_id
1 'polypeptide(L)'
;MRARTFLTGAALLLGLAAVNPLAAQSPDRSKRPAVGEAPDLELPPVERLTLSNGLEVLVMEKRGLPLVQVNLHVRAGDVREEAGRLGLADLTADMLDEGAAGQDALTIADRFERMGARFGIGAGAHLSTVSLRVPVARLDEALGLMADVVLRPDFPESELERLKRERLTAMIRRHDDPGRIASALFARTLFGEEHPYGREVDEASLGAITTADVQEFYERYYRPGNAALIVVGDVEASSARAVLEQVFGGWTDQTVPAERIEAAEQVEGRV
;
A
#
# COMPACT_ATOMS: atom_id res chain seq x y z
N MET A 1 71.17 10.85 -41.51
CA MET A 1 69.69 10.61 -41.34
C MET A 1 69.38 9.50 -40.32
N ARG A 2 70.21 9.24 -39.31
CA ARG A 2 69.91 8.19 -38.31
C ARG A 2 69.76 8.67 -36.85
N ALA A 3 69.94 9.94 -36.56
CA ALA A 3 69.83 10.53 -35.22
C ALA A 3 68.47 11.08 -34.84
N ARG A 4 67.57 11.35 -35.82
CA ARG A 4 66.24 11.93 -35.55
C ARG A 4 65.16 10.91 -35.13
N THR A 5 65.37 9.61 -35.46
CA THR A 5 64.39 8.56 -35.18
C THR A 5 64.46 8.05 -33.74
N PHE A 6 65.60 8.20 -33.06
CA PHE A 6 65.80 7.81 -31.67
C PHE A 6 65.18 8.79 -30.64
N LEU A 7 65.15 10.06 -30.98
CA LEU A 7 64.57 11.09 -30.08
C LEU A 7 63.06 11.07 -30.02
N THR A 8 62.37 10.66 -31.08
CA THR A 8 60.90 10.55 -31.11
C THR A 8 60.38 9.31 -30.35
N GLY A 9 61.17 8.20 -30.35
CA GLY A 9 60.84 7.00 -29.60
C GLY A 9 60.96 7.17 -28.08
N ALA A 10 61.98 7.94 -27.63
CA ALA A 10 62.19 8.22 -26.20
C ALA A 10 61.13 9.16 -25.60
N ALA A 11 60.67 10.11 -26.39
CA ALA A 11 59.58 11.03 -25.95
C ALA A 11 58.24 10.33 -25.84
N LEU A 12 57.96 9.32 -26.67
CA LEU A 12 56.71 8.53 -26.57
C LEU A 12 56.71 7.56 -25.36
N LEU A 13 57.88 7.02 -24.99
CA LEU A 13 58.01 6.17 -23.83
C LEU A 13 57.96 6.91 -22.48
N LEU A 14 58.40 8.17 -22.42
CA LEU A 14 58.26 9.02 -21.24
C LEU A 14 56.84 9.54 -21.06
N GLY A 15 56.04 9.63 -22.08
CA GLY A 15 54.62 10.02 -21.99
C GLY A 15 53.73 8.93 -21.40
N LEU A 16 54.07 7.65 -21.59
CA LEU A 16 53.28 6.53 -21.03
C LEU A 16 53.58 6.26 -19.54
N ALA A 17 54.72 6.75 -19.02
CA ALA A 17 55.08 6.56 -17.60
C ALA A 17 54.40 7.58 -16.66
N ALA A 18 53.70 8.59 -17.20
CA ALA A 18 53.01 9.64 -16.43
C ALA A 18 51.51 9.36 -16.22
N VAL A 19 50.99 8.21 -16.70
CA VAL A 19 49.65 7.80 -16.33
C VAL A 19 49.72 7.20 -14.94
N ASN A 20 49.64 8.05 -13.91
CA ASN A 20 49.37 7.59 -12.56
C ASN A 20 48.08 6.73 -12.63
N PRO A 21 48.14 5.44 -12.29
CA PRO A 21 46.90 4.72 -12.08
C PRO A 21 46.14 5.50 -11.00
N LEU A 22 44.97 5.98 -11.31
CA LEU A 22 43.97 6.37 -10.31
C LEU A 22 43.71 5.11 -9.49
N ALA A 23 44.60 4.80 -8.56
CA ALA A 23 44.36 3.80 -7.55
C ALA A 23 43.12 4.31 -6.80
N ALA A 24 42.01 3.69 -7.06
CA ALA A 24 40.85 3.86 -6.22
C ALA A 24 41.29 3.61 -4.80
N GLN A 25 41.42 4.68 -4.01
CA GLN A 25 41.82 4.56 -2.63
C GLN A 25 40.73 3.74 -1.94
N SER A 26 41.06 2.52 -1.57
CA SER A 26 40.13 1.73 -0.75
C SER A 26 39.81 2.55 0.50
N PRO A 27 38.57 2.82 0.79
CA PRO A 27 38.21 3.64 1.94
C PRO A 27 38.80 3.01 3.21
N ASP A 28 39.47 3.81 4.02
CA ASP A 28 40.01 3.37 5.31
C ASP A 28 38.88 3.08 6.27
N ARG A 29 38.47 1.83 6.37
CA ARG A 29 37.36 1.36 7.21
C ARG A 29 37.69 1.37 8.71
N SER A 30 38.95 1.65 9.10
CA SER A 30 39.30 1.81 10.51
C SER A 30 38.90 3.16 11.07
N LYS A 31 38.62 4.14 10.22
CA LYS A 31 38.16 5.47 10.61
C LYS A 31 36.70 5.62 10.30
N ARG A 32 35.90 6.01 11.30
CA ARG A 32 34.52 6.41 11.04
C ARG A 32 34.51 7.62 10.12
N PRO A 33 33.65 7.65 9.09
CA PRO A 33 33.39 8.89 8.34
C PRO A 33 33.02 10.00 9.32
N ALA A 34 33.56 11.19 9.13
CA ALA A 34 33.11 12.36 9.87
C ALA A 34 31.63 12.59 9.49
N VAL A 35 30.76 12.44 10.46
CA VAL A 35 29.34 12.75 10.28
C VAL A 35 29.25 14.27 10.32
N GLY A 36 28.91 14.90 9.21
CA GLY A 36 28.57 16.32 9.18
C GLY A 36 27.32 16.61 10.00
N GLU A 37 27.04 17.88 10.21
CA GLU A 37 25.79 18.30 10.82
C GLU A 37 24.61 17.74 10.00
N ALA A 38 23.63 17.16 10.69
CA ALA A 38 22.45 16.61 9.99
C ALA A 38 21.72 17.75 9.26
N PRO A 39 21.36 17.59 7.98
CA PRO A 39 20.59 18.62 7.31
C PRO A 39 19.24 18.80 8.00
N ASP A 40 18.80 20.05 8.12
CA ASP A 40 17.47 20.36 8.62
C ASP A 40 16.40 19.69 7.71
N LEU A 41 15.48 18.95 8.32
CA LEU A 41 14.40 18.31 7.61
C LEU A 41 13.24 19.31 7.43
N GLU A 42 13.14 19.89 6.25
CA GLU A 42 11.99 20.69 5.84
C GLU A 42 10.96 19.78 5.14
N LEU A 43 9.82 19.54 5.79
CA LEU A 43 8.71 18.83 5.18
C LEU A 43 7.86 19.78 4.34
N PRO A 44 7.46 19.39 3.11
CA PRO A 44 6.50 20.15 2.34
C PRO A 44 5.19 20.34 3.11
N PRO A 45 4.47 21.46 2.93
CA PRO A 45 3.18 21.67 3.55
C PRO A 45 2.17 20.62 3.09
N VAL A 46 1.31 20.18 4.02
CA VAL A 46 0.19 19.28 3.72
C VAL A 46 -1.08 20.12 3.72
N GLU A 47 -1.73 20.22 2.58
CA GLU A 47 -3.04 20.85 2.47
C GLU A 47 -4.14 19.85 2.83
N ARG A 48 -5.07 20.30 3.70
CA ARG A 48 -6.25 19.53 4.09
C ARG A 48 -7.47 20.12 3.44
N LEU A 49 -8.26 19.28 2.79
CA LEU A 49 -9.55 19.66 2.21
C LEU A 49 -10.57 18.55 2.46
N THR A 50 -11.84 18.91 2.34
CA THR A 50 -12.95 17.97 2.48
C THR A 50 -13.80 18.06 1.23
N LEU A 51 -14.18 16.93 0.65
CA LEU A 51 -15.11 16.87 -0.48
C LEU A 51 -16.54 17.11 -0.01
N SER A 52 -17.44 17.34 -0.96
CA SER A 52 -18.86 17.65 -0.69
C SER A 52 -19.57 16.56 0.12
N ASN A 53 -19.11 15.31 0.01
CA ASN A 53 -19.63 14.14 0.71
C ASN A 53 -18.94 13.82 2.05
N GLY A 54 -18.06 14.70 2.52
CA GLY A 54 -17.38 14.51 3.80
C GLY A 54 -16.06 13.74 3.74
N LEU A 55 -15.62 13.25 2.56
CA LEU A 55 -14.34 12.59 2.42
C LEU A 55 -13.18 13.56 2.73
N GLU A 56 -12.36 13.23 3.73
CA GLU A 56 -11.16 13.97 4.05
C GLU A 56 -10.07 13.69 3.01
N VAL A 57 -9.41 14.74 2.51
CA VAL A 57 -8.31 14.65 1.56
C VAL A 57 -7.10 15.41 2.06
N LEU A 58 -5.96 14.76 2.03
CA LEU A 58 -4.65 15.32 2.37
C LEU A 58 -3.82 15.39 1.09
N VAL A 59 -3.39 16.59 0.70
CA VAL A 59 -2.56 16.78 -0.48
C VAL A 59 -1.20 17.31 -0.10
N MET A 60 -0.15 16.63 -0.55
CA MET A 60 1.22 17.10 -0.44
C MET A 60 1.80 17.25 -1.85
N GLU A 61 1.99 18.50 -2.27
CA GLU A 61 2.63 18.79 -3.54
C GLU A 61 4.13 18.47 -3.44
N LYS A 62 4.62 17.61 -4.32
CA LYS A 62 6.05 17.28 -4.44
C LYS A 62 6.45 17.22 -5.90
N ARG A 63 7.00 18.31 -6.38
CA ARG A 63 7.55 18.41 -7.74
C ARG A 63 8.91 17.69 -7.85
N GLY A 64 9.28 17.28 -9.04
CA GLY A 64 10.57 16.65 -9.34
C GLY A 64 10.46 15.35 -10.12
N LEU A 65 9.42 14.55 -9.88
CA LEU A 65 9.08 13.39 -10.70
C LEU A 65 7.62 13.54 -11.16
N PRO A 66 7.29 13.31 -12.44
CA PRO A 66 5.95 13.44 -12.97
C PRO A 66 5.07 12.24 -12.55
N LEU A 67 5.00 11.97 -11.25
CA LEU A 67 4.28 10.87 -10.65
C LEU A 67 3.39 11.36 -9.52
N VAL A 68 2.24 10.72 -9.36
CA VAL A 68 1.34 10.91 -8.21
C VAL A 68 1.09 9.57 -7.54
N GLN A 69 1.18 9.57 -6.21
CA GLN A 69 0.74 8.49 -5.34
C GLN A 69 -0.57 8.90 -4.69
N VAL A 70 -1.58 8.05 -4.80
CA VAL A 70 -2.88 8.19 -4.15
C VAL A 70 -3.13 6.99 -3.27
N ASN A 71 -3.45 7.21 -2.00
CA ASN A 71 -3.83 6.16 -1.07
C ASN A 71 -5.17 6.52 -0.45
N LEU A 72 -6.16 5.65 -0.64
CA LEU A 72 -7.41 5.70 0.08
C LEU A 72 -7.31 4.72 1.26
N HIS A 73 -7.48 5.24 2.46
CA HIS A 73 -7.53 4.47 3.69
C HIS A 73 -8.97 4.46 4.21
N VAL A 74 -9.53 3.29 4.39
CA VAL A 74 -10.87 3.08 4.97
C VAL A 74 -10.71 2.37 6.30
N ARG A 75 -11.40 2.81 7.36
CA ARG A 75 -11.37 2.15 8.68
C ARG A 75 -12.23 0.88 8.67
N ALA A 76 -11.76 -0.12 7.89
CA ALA A 76 -12.43 -1.38 7.61
C ALA A 76 -11.41 -2.53 7.64
N GLY A 77 -10.69 -2.67 8.77
CA GLY A 77 -9.73 -3.74 8.97
C GLY A 77 -10.26 -4.87 9.85
N ASP A 78 -9.38 -5.82 10.19
CA ASP A 78 -9.69 -7.06 10.92
C ASP A 78 -10.38 -6.83 12.27
N VAL A 79 -10.13 -5.70 12.93
CA VAL A 79 -10.77 -5.35 14.21
C VAL A 79 -12.28 -5.12 14.10
N ARG A 80 -12.80 -5.01 12.86
CA ARG A 80 -14.22 -4.88 12.56
C ARG A 80 -14.92 -6.22 12.36
N GLU A 81 -14.16 -7.32 12.33
CA GLU A 81 -14.70 -8.65 12.08
C GLU A 81 -15.39 -9.22 13.31
N GLU A 82 -16.46 -9.95 13.05
CA GLU A 82 -17.15 -10.73 14.08
C GLU A 82 -16.46 -12.08 14.27
N ALA A 83 -16.54 -12.63 15.49
CA ALA A 83 -16.09 -13.98 15.74
C ALA A 83 -16.83 -14.97 14.81
N GLY A 84 -16.10 -15.88 14.17
CA GLY A 84 -16.64 -16.84 13.22
C GLY A 84 -16.66 -16.38 11.74
N ARG A 85 -16.24 -15.13 11.47
CA ARG A 85 -16.05 -14.60 10.10
C ARG A 85 -14.71 -13.90 9.97
N LEU A 86 -13.68 -14.46 10.59
CA LEU A 86 -12.33 -13.93 10.52
C LEU A 86 -11.77 -14.07 9.10
N GLY A 87 -11.13 -13.01 8.60
CA GLY A 87 -10.65 -12.88 7.23
C GLY A 87 -11.64 -12.18 6.29
N LEU A 88 -12.79 -11.70 6.81
CA LEU A 88 -13.80 -11.00 6.02
C LEU A 88 -13.30 -9.63 5.51
N ALA A 89 -12.58 -8.88 6.33
CA ALA A 89 -12.02 -7.58 5.93
C ALA A 89 -11.03 -7.73 4.77
N ASP A 90 -10.13 -8.69 4.90
CA ASP A 90 -9.16 -9.04 3.86
C ASP A 90 -9.84 -9.50 2.56
N LEU A 91 -10.82 -10.42 2.65
CA LEU A 91 -11.55 -10.90 1.47
C LEU A 91 -12.36 -9.77 0.82
N THR A 92 -12.97 -8.89 1.62
CA THR A 92 -13.72 -7.74 1.09
C THR A 92 -12.79 -6.80 0.33
N ALA A 93 -11.59 -6.53 0.88
CA ALA A 93 -10.59 -5.71 0.21
C ALA A 93 -10.13 -6.35 -1.11
N ASP A 94 -9.74 -7.62 -1.09
CA ASP A 94 -9.28 -8.35 -2.30
C ASP A 94 -10.39 -8.44 -3.37
N MET A 95 -11.65 -8.53 -2.96
CA MET A 95 -12.78 -8.63 -3.89
C MET A 95 -13.11 -7.34 -4.64
N LEU A 96 -12.56 -6.18 -4.23
CA LEU A 96 -12.89 -4.89 -4.87
C LEU A 96 -12.47 -4.83 -6.34
N ASP A 97 -11.33 -5.40 -6.71
CA ASP A 97 -10.81 -5.39 -8.08
C ASP A 97 -11.01 -6.72 -8.83
N GLU A 98 -11.66 -7.69 -8.20
CA GLU A 98 -12.05 -8.93 -8.88
C GLU A 98 -13.27 -8.78 -9.82
N GLY A 99 -13.92 -7.62 -9.77
CA GLY A 99 -14.99 -7.18 -10.67
C GLY A 99 -15.52 -5.83 -10.23
N ALA A 100 -15.57 -4.85 -11.14
CA ALA A 100 -16.09 -3.52 -10.83
C ALA A 100 -16.68 -2.83 -12.08
N ALA A 101 -17.82 -2.19 -11.89
CA ALA A 101 -18.54 -1.47 -12.95
C ALA A 101 -18.77 -2.33 -14.22
N GLY A 102 -19.03 -3.62 -14.05
CA GLY A 102 -19.23 -4.59 -15.12
C GLY A 102 -17.96 -5.01 -15.87
N GLN A 103 -16.79 -4.71 -15.35
CA GLN A 103 -15.49 -5.14 -15.88
C GLN A 103 -14.93 -6.24 -14.99
N ASP A 104 -14.32 -7.26 -15.58
CA ASP A 104 -13.63 -8.33 -14.86
C ASP A 104 -12.23 -7.89 -14.37
N ALA A 105 -11.65 -8.68 -13.46
CA ALA A 105 -10.34 -8.43 -12.86
C ALA A 105 -9.24 -8.24 -13.91
N LEU A 106 -9.24 -9.05 -14.96
CA LEU A 106 -8.22 -9.00 -16.01
C LEU A 106 -8.31 -7.69 -16.81
N THR A 107 -9.52 -7.25 -17.12
CA THR A 107 -9.77 -5.99 -17.82
C THR A 107 -9.33 -4.80 -16.96
N ILE A 108 -9.63 -4.81 -15.65
CA ILE A 108 -9.21 -3.78 -14.69
C ILE A 108 -7.69 -3.71 -14.61
N ALA A 109 -7.02 -4.85 -14.44
CA ALA A 109 -5.56 -4.94 -14.36
C ALA A 109 -4.89 -4.42 -15.63
N ASP A 110 -5.34 -4.88 -16.81
CA ASP A 110 -4.82 -4.45 -18.11
C ASP A 110 -4.97 -2.93 -18.34
N ARG A 111 -6.08 -2.33 -17.89
CA ARG A 111 -6.26 -0.87 -17.96
C ARG A 111 -5.25 -0.13 -17.10
N PHE A 112 -5.01 -0.55 -15.86
CA PHE A 112 -3.98 0.06 -15.02
C PHE A 112 -2.59 -0.10 -15.62
N GLU A 113 -2.24 -1.28 -16.14
CA GLU A 113 -0.94 -1.52 -16.76
C GLU A 113 -0.70 -0.65 -17.99
N ARG A 114 -1.71 -0.47 -18.85
CA ARG A 114 -1.60 0.42 -20.04
C ARG A 114 -1.38 1.88 -19.68
N MET A 115 -1.86 2.31 -18.52
CA MET A 115 -1.60 3.66 -17.99
C MET A 115 -0.21 3.78 -17.36
N GLY A 116 0.56 2.68 -17.23
CA GLY A 116 1.80 2.64 -16.46
C GLY A 116 1.57 2.84 -14.98
N ALA A 117 0.36 2.55 -14.51
CA ALA A 117 -0.03 2.67 -13.12
C ALA A 117 0.34 1.41 -12.34
N ARG A 118 0.63 1.60 -11.05
CA ARG A 118 0.67 0.52 -10.07
C ARG A 118 -0.54 0.66 -9.17
N PHE A 119 -1.37 -0.35 -9.17
CA PHE A 119 -2.57 -0.43 -8.36
C PHE A 119 -2.44 -1.60 -7.39
N GLY A 120 -3.02 -1.48 -6.19
CA GLY A 120 -3.04 -2.56 -5.22
C GLY A 120 -3.98 -2.27 -4.08
N ILE A 121 -4.56 -3.32 -3.55
CA ILE A 121 -5.50 -3.28 -2.43
C ILE A 121 -5.04 -4.25 -1.36
N GLY A 122 -5.40 -3.99 -0.12
CA GLY A 122 -5.17 -4.89 1.00
C GLY A 122 -5.78 -4.36 2.28
N ALA A 123 -6.04 -5.25 3.20
CA ALA A 123 -6.48 -4.91 4.54
C ALA A 123 -5.38 -5.22 5.57
N GLY A 124 -5.52 -4.62 6.73
CA GLY A 124 -4.72 -4.86 7.91
C GLY A 124 -5.59 -4.69 9.14
N ALA A 125 -4.99 -4.68 10.32
CA ALA A 125 -5.75 -4.68 11.56
C ALA A 125 -6.84 -3.61 11.65
N HIS A 126 -6.56 -2.37 11.22
CA HIS A 126 -7.49 -1.24 11.34
C HIS A 126 -8.02 -0.69 10.02
N LEU A 127 -7.23 -0.82 8.96
CA LEU A 127 -7.46 -0.12 7.71
C LEU A 127 -7.44 -1.09 6.52
N SER A 128 -8.41 -0.92 5.63
CA SER A 128 -8.26 -1.32 4.24
C SER A 128 -7.63 -0.17 3.46
N THR A 129 -6.71 -0.47 2.58
CA THR A 129 -5.96 0.51 1.80
C THR A 129 -6.05 0.21 0.33
N VAL A 130 -6.45 1.19 -0.46
CA VAL A 130 -6.38 1.15 -1.92
C VAL A 130 -5.29 2.11 -2.37
N SER A 131 -4.28 1.61 -3.04
CA SER A 131 -3.08 2.35 -3.45
C SER A 131 -3.03 2.47 -4.96
N LEU A 132 -2.80 3.68 -5.46
CA LEU A 132 -2.59 3.98 -6.86
C LEU A 132 -1.33 4.82 -7.02
N ARG A 133 -0.40 4.40 -7.88
CA ARG A 133 0.74 5.20 -8.31
C ARG A 133 0.74 5.30 -9.81
N VAL A 134 0.73 6.53 -10.34
CA VAL A 134 0.50 6.76 -11.77
C VAL A 134 1.28 7.99 -12.27
N PRO A 135 1.70 8.02 -13.55
CA PRO A 135 2.18 9.24 -14.18
C PRO A 135 1.10 10.35 -14.18
N VAL A 136 1.50 11.60 -13.92
CA VAL A 136 0.58 12.77 -13.89
C VAL A 136 -0.30 12.85 -15.14
N ALA A 137 0.25 12.56 -16.32
CA ALA A 137 -0.48 12.60 -17.59
C ALA A 137 -1.65 11.58 -17.68
N ARG A 138 -1.73 10.63 -16.76
CA ARG A 138 -2.78 9.59 -16.71
C ARG A 138 -3.57 9.62 -15.42
N LEU A 139 -3.39 10.65 -14.59
CA LEU A 139 -4.00 10.73 -13.25
C LEU A 139 -5.52 10.66 -13.30
N ASP A 140 -6.15 11.45 -14.14
CA ASP A 140 -7.61 11.55 -14.22
C ASP A 140 -8.25 10.21 -14.64
N GLU A 141 -7.67 9.55 -15.66
CA GLU A 141 -8.13 8.26 -16.15
C GLU A 141 -7.96 7.16 -15.08
N ALA A 142 -6.82 7.14 -14.41
CA ALA A 142 -6.52 6.15 -13.37
C ALA A 142 -7.34 6.37 -12.10
N LEU A 143 -7.59 7.63 -11.71
CA LEU A 143 -8.50 7.96 -10.60
C LEU A 143 -9.94 7.55 -10.91
N GLY A 144 -10.39 7.74 -12.15
CA GLY A 144 -11.70 7.25 -12.58
C GLY A 144 -11.84 5.74 -12.43
N LEU A 145 -10.83 4.97 -12.85
CA LEU A 145 -10.83 3.52 -12.69
C LEU A 145 -10.72 3.09 -11.21
N MET A 146 -9.88 3.77 -10.41
CA MET A 146 -9.82 3.54 -8.96
C MET A 146 -11.17 3.81 -8.29
N ALA A 147 -11.87 4.87 -8.69
CA ALA A 147 -13.19 5.16 -8.18
C ALA A 147 -14.22 4.08 -8.59
N ASP A 148 -14.15 3.55 -9.82
CA ASP A 148 -14.99 2.42 -10.25
C ASP A 148 -14.80 1.21 -9.35
N VAL A 149 -13.55 0.85 -9.07
CA VAL A 149 -13.20 -0.28 -8.18
C VAL A 149 -13.70 -0.06 -6.75
N VAL A 150 -13.53 1.15 -6.22
CA VAL A 150 -13.91 1.44 -4.83
C VAL A 150 -15.42 1.63 -4.66
N LEU A 151 -16.10 2.25 -5.63
CA LEU A 151 -17.49 2.68 -5.47
C LEU A 151 -18.52 1.73 -6.11
N ARG A 152 -18.09 0.89 -7.03
CA ARG A 152 -18.96 0.01 -7.82
C ARG A 152 -18.40 -1.41 -7.97
N PRO A 153 -17.94 -2.05 -6.86
CA PRO A 153 -17.48 -3.44 -6.92
C PRO A 153 -18.66 -4.36 -7.21
N ASP A 154 -18.44 -5.39 -8.02
CA ASP A 154 -19.47 -6.35 -8.45
C ASP A 154 -19.53 -7.60 -7.56
N PHE A 155 -18.48 -7.91 -6.81
CA PHE A 155 -18.34 -9.05 -5.90
C PHE A 155 -18.76 -10.40 -6.49
N PRO A 156 -18.14 -10.88 -7.59
CA PRO A 156 -18.54 -12.12 -8.23
C PRO A 156 -18.24 -13.33 -7.32
N GLU A 157 -19.26 -14.18 -7.09
CA GLU A 157 -19.17 -15.35 -6.20
C GLU A 157 -18.05 -16.33 -6.60
N SER A 158 -17.82 -16.51 -7.90
CA SER A 158 -16.74 -17.38 -8.40
C SER A 158 -15.36 -16.93 -7.93
N GLU A 159 -15.12 -15.61 -7.87
CA GLU A 159 -13.88 -15.05 -7.44
C GLU A 159 -13.71 -15.14 -5.91
N LEU A 160 -14.78 -14.93 -5.15
CA LEU A 160 -14.75 -15.17 -3.71
C LEU A 160 -14.33 -16.60 -3.40
N GLU A 161 -14.93 -17.59 -4.07
CA GLU A 161 -14.58 -19.00 -3.88
C GLU A 161 -13.14 -19.32 -4.34
N ARG A 162 -12.62 -18.63 -5.36
CA ARG A 162 -11.22 -18.74 -5.78
C ARG A 162 -10.29 -18.21 -4.69
N LEU A 163 -10.53 -17.01 -4.19
CA LEU A 163 -9.73 -16.36 -3.14
C LEU A 163 -9.74 -17.17 -1.83
N LYS A 164 -10.90 -17.71 -1.43
CA LYS A 164 -11.00 -18.60 -0.27
C LYS A 164 -10.09 -19.83 -0.41
N ARG A 165 -10.09 -20.50 -1.55
CA ARG A 165 -9.20 -21.66 -1.81
C ARG A 165 -7.73 -21.28 -1.77
N GLU A 166 -7.36 -20.11 -2.32
CA GLU A 166 -5.98 -19.62 -2.29
C GLU A 166 -5.53 -19.34 -0.85
N ARG A 167 -6.40 -18.71 -0.04
CA ARG A 167 -6.12 -18.44 1.38
C ARG A 167 -6.00 -19.72 2.21
N LEU A 168 -6.88 -20.68 2.00
CA LEU A 168 -6.78 -22.01 2.65
C LEU A 168 -5.44 -22.68 2.31
N THR A 169 -5.03 -22.63 1.05
CA THR A 169 -3.72 -23.16 0.63
C THR A 169 -2.55 -22.40 1.30
N ALA A 170 -2.66 -21.08 1.42
CA ALA A 170 -1.66 -20.27 2.10
C ALA A 170 -1.61 -20.55 3.61
N MET A 171 -2.76 -20.84 4.25
CA MET A 171 -2.83 -21.21 5.67
C MET A 171 -2.08 -22.52 5.94
N ILE A 172 -2.23 -23.53 5.11
CA ILE A 172 -1.50 -24.81 5.25
C ILE A 172 0.02 -24.55 5.26
N ARG A 173 0.51 -23.67 4.37
CA ARG A 173 1.94 -23.32 4.31
C ARG A 173 2.44 -22.52 5.52
N ARG A 174 1.56 -21.81 6.23
CA ARG A 174 1.94 -21.07 7.46
C ARG A 174 2.40 -21.98 8.58
N HIS A 175 1.88 -23.20 8.66
CA HIS A 175 2.29 -24.18 9.66
C HIS A 175 3.75 -24.62 9.53
N ASP A 176 4.39 -24.36 8.38
CA ASP A 176 5.78 -24.68 8.13
C ASP A 176 6.72 -23.46 8.36
N ASP A 177 6.17 -22.29 8.75
CA ASP A 177 6.93 -21.06 9.03
C ASP A 177 7.04 -20.78 10.54
N PRO A 178 8.21 -21.08 11.17
CA PRO A 178 8.38 -20.86 12.60
C PRO A 178 8.21 -19.40 13.04
N GLY A 179 8.55 -18.43 12.18
CA GLY A 179 8.39 -17.02 12.48
C GLY A 179 6.93 -16.60 12.58
N ARG A 180 6.09 -17.11 11.70
CA ARG A 180 4.64 -16.86 11.73
C ARG A 180 3.99 -17.52 12.94
N ILE A 181 4.35 -18.76 13.23
CA ILE A 181 3.87 -19.48 14.41
C ILE A 181 4.23 -18.71 15.70
N ALA A 182 5.48 -18.26 15.82
CA ALA A 182 5.93 -17.49 16.98
C ALA A 182 5.18 -16.16 17.12
N SER A 183 4.92 -15.44 16.01
CA SER A 183 4.20 -14.18 16.00
C SER A 183 2.74 -14.35 16.39
N ALA A 184 2.05 -15.39 15.90
CA ALA A 184 0.68 -15.72 16.25
C ALA A 184 0.56 -16.09 17.74
N LEU A 185 1.47 -16.96 18.22
CA LEU A 185 1.51 -17.36 19.63
C LEU A 185 1.79 -16.14 20.54
N PHE A 186 2.70 -15.26 20.16
CA PHE A 186 3.01 -14.04 20.89
C PHE A 186 1.76 -13.14 21.01
N ALA A 187 1.09 -12.87 19.90
CA ALA A 187 -0.11 -12.04 19.87
C ALA A 187 -1.23 -12.63 20.74
N ARG A 188 -1.48 -13.93 20.60
CA ARG A 188 -2.47 -14.67 21.38
C ARG A 188 -2.14 -14.69 22.89
N THR A 189 -0.85 -14.82 23.23
CA THR A 189 -0.41 -14.79 24.64
C THR A 189 -0.55 -13.40 25.24
N LEU A 190 -0.25 -12.36 24.47
CA LEU A 190 -0.27 -10.97 24.94
C LEU A 190 -1.69 -10.42 25.06
N PHE A 191 -2.54 -10.68 24.07
CA PHE A 191 -3.87 -10.08 23.96
C PHE A 191 -5.01 -11.01 24.34
N GLY A 192 -4.81 -12.32 24.33
CA GLY A 192 -5.86 -13.32 24.50
C GLY A 192 -6.53 -13.72 23.18
N GLU A 193 -7.17 -14.87 23.16
CA GLU A 193 -7.80 -15.46 21.96
C GLU A 193 -9.05 -14.70 21.48
N GLU A 194 -9.76 -14.06 22.38
CA GLU A 194 -10.99 -13.33 22.08
C GLU A 194 -10.73 -11.88 21.61
N HIS A 195 -9.56 -11.35 21.95
CA HIS A 195 -9.20 -9.99 21.57
C HIS A 195 -8.89 -9.88 20.06
N PRO A 196 -9.31 -8.82 19.35
CA PRO A 196 -9.06 -8.68 17.90
C PRO A 196 -7.61 -8.89 17.47
N TYR A 197 -6.64 -8.52 18.29
CA TYR A 197 -5.21 -8.70 17.98
C TYR A 197 -4.68 -10.10 18.29
N GLY A 198 -5.41 -10.91 19.03
CA GLY A 198 -5.02 -12.28 19.35
C GLY A 198 -5.78 -13.33 18.57
N ARG A 199 -6.80 -12.93 17.82
CA ARG A 199 -7.57 -13.84 16.94
C ARG A 199 -6.72 -14.27 15.75
N GLU A 200 -6.98 -15.47 15.27
CA GLU A 200 -6.35 -16.02 14.08
C GLU A 200 -7.43 -16.58 13.16
N VAL A 201 -7.30 -16.26 11.87
CA VAL A 201 -8.18 -16.80 10.83
C VAL A 201 -8.01 -18.31 10.77
N ASP A 202 -9.09 -19.06 10.87
CA ASP A 202 -9.13 -20.51 10.73
C ASP A 202 -9.96 -20.94 9.50
N GLU A 203 -9.89 -22.23 9.17
CA GLU A 203 -10.60 -22.79 8.02
C GLU A 203 -12.12 -22.66 8.16
N ALA A 204 -12.65 -22.79 9.37
CA ALA A 204 -14.08 -22.73 9.62
C ALA A 204 -14.63 -21.32 9.43
N SER A 205 -13.95 -20.30 9.99
CA SER A 205 -14.34 -18.89 9.82
C SER A 205 -14.23 -18.46 8.35
N LEU A 206 -13.12 -18.80 7.67
CA LEU A 206 -12.94 -18.48 6.26
C LEU A 206 -13.97 -19.21 5.38
N GLY A 207 -14.26 -20.47 5.66
CA GLY A 207 -15.26 -21.26 4.94
C GLY A 207 -16.69 -20.71 5.08
N ALA A 208 -17.01 -20.10 6.23
CA ALA A 208 -18.34 -19.56 6.53
C ALA A 208 -18.66 -18.25 5.80
N ILE A 209 -17.64 -17.52 5.28
CA ILE A 209 -17.82 -16.23 4.60
C ILE A 209 -18.55 -16.44 3.27
N THR A 210 -19.62 -15.68 3.07
CA THR A 210 -20.44 -15.65 1.85
C THR A 210 -20.30 -14.32 1.11
N THR A 211 -20.74 -14.27 -0.13
CA THR A 211 -20.80 -13.00 -0.90
C THR A 211 -21.69 -11.96 -0.22
N ALA A 212 -22.76 -12.39 0.44
CA ALA A 212 -23.62 -11.51 1.21
C ALA A 212 -22.88 -10.86 2.39
N ASP A 213 -22.01 -11.61 3.08
CA ASP A 213 -21.18 -11.06 4.15
C ASP A 213 -20.19 -10.02 3.65
N VAL A 214 -19.55 -10.27 2.50
CA VAL A 214 -18.64 -9.32 1.83
C VAL A 214 -19.39 -8.03 1.46
N GLN A 215 -20.59 -8.14 0.87
CA GLN A 215 -21.43 -7.00 0.52
C GLN A 215 -21.85 -6.20 1.75
N GLU A 216 -22.33 -6.88 2.82
CA GLU A 216 -22.73 -6.23 4.07
C GLU A 216 -21.55 -5.51 4.73
N PHE A 217 -20.37 -6.13 4.78
CA PHE A 217 -19.16 -5.51 5.32
C PHE A 217 -18.74 -4.26 4.52
N TYR A 218 -18.75 -4.36 3.20
CA TYR A 218 -18.47 -3.24 2.31
C TYR A 218 -19.49 -2.12 2.51
N GLU A 219 -20.78 -2.40 2.45
CA GLU A 219 -21.84 -1.40 2.63
C GLU A 219 -21.80 -0.73 4.00
N ARG A 220 -21.35 -1.42 5.01
CA ARG A 220 -21.27 -0.92 6.39
C ARG A 220 -20.06 -0.01 6.62
N TYR A 221 -18.91 -0.33 6.04
CA TYR A 221 -17.66 0.32 6.41
C TYR A 221 -17.02 1.16 5.31
N TYR A 222 -17.26 0.89 4.03
CA TYR A 222 -16.71 1.66 2.93
C TYR A 222 -17.56 2.91 2.67
N ARG A 223 -17.32 3.94 3.48
CA ARG A 223 -18.04 5.21 3.47
C ARG A 223 -17.07 6.39 3.49
N PRO A 224 -17.39 7.52 2.82
CA PRO A 224 -16.49 8.67 2.75
C PRO A 224 -16.17 9.24 4.13
N GLY A 225 -17.15 9.31 5.06
CA GLY A 225 -16.95 9.75 6.44
C GLY A 225 -16.10 8.79 7.30
N ASN A 226 -15.88 7.56 6.82
CA ASN A 226 -15.01 6.53 7.45
C ASN A 226 -13.65 6.38 6.74
N ALA A 227 -13.36 7.25 5.78
CA ALA A 227 -12.18 7.16 4.92
C ALA A 227 -11.37 8.46 4.90
N ALA A 228 -10.12 8.35 4.48
CA ALA A 228 -9.25 9.47 4.16
C ALA A 228 -8.46 9.18 2.89
N LEU A 229 -8.33 10.17 2.02
CA LEU A 229 -7.55 10.09 0.80
C LEU A 229 -6.27 10.90 0.93
N ILE A 230 -5.13 10.29 0.64
CA ILE A 230 -3.82 10.93 0.69
C ILE A 230 -3.27 11.00 -0.73
N VAL A 231 -2.95 12.20 -1.19
CA VAL A 231 -2.39 12.46 -2.52
C VAL A 231 -1.03 13.11 -2.38
N VAL A 232 -0.01 12.48 -2.94
CA VAL A 232 1.37 12.98 -2.89
C VAL A 232 1.98 12.94 -4.27
N GLY A 233 2.52 14.04 -4.77
CA GLY A 233 3.21 14.06 -6.06
C GLY A 233 3.16 15.40 -6.77
N ASP A 234 3.38 15.35 -8.07
CA ASP A 234 3.38 16.55 -8.94
C ASP A 234 1.94 16.95 -9.32
N VAL A 235 1.19 17.39 -8.33
CA VAL A 235 -0.19 17.83 -8.48
C VAL A 235 -0.50 18.94 -7.48
N GLU A 236 -1.14 20.01 -7.94
CA GLU A 236 -1.62 21.10 -7.08
C GLU A 236 -2.92 20.73 -6.38
N ALA A 237 -3.09 21.15 -5.12
CA ALA A 237 -4.26 20.82 -4.32
C ALA A 237 -5.59 21.24 -4.95
N SER A 238 -5.61 22.41 -5.61
CA SER A 238 -6.78 22.91 -6.33
C SER A 238 -7.20 22.00 -7.48
N SER A 239 -6.24 21.52 -8.27
CA SER A 239 -6.46 20.60 -9.39
C SER A 239 -6.87 19.21 -8.88
N ALA A 240 -6.18 18.70 -7.84
CA ALA A 240 -6.54 17.44 -7.21
C ALA A 240 -7.98 17.46 -6.69
N ARG A 241 -8.40 18.54 -6.00
CA ARG A 241 -9.75 18.69 -5.49
C ARG A 241 -10.81 18.55 -6.59
N ALA A 242 -10.61 19.24 -7.73
CA ALA A 242 -11.61 19.23 -8.81
C ALA A 242 -11.81 17.81 -9.38
N VAL A 243 -10.73 17.09 -9.63
CA VAL A 243 -10.79 15.71 -10.15
C VAL A 243 -11.38 14.75 -9.10
N LEU A 244 -10.94 14.86 -7.84
CA LEU A 244 -11.44 14.01 -6.77
C LEU A 244 -12.93 14.24 -6.48
N GLU A 245 -13.41 15.48 -6.53
CA GLU A 245 -14.84 15.80 -6.42
C GLU A 245 -15.65 15.16 -7.56
N GLN A 246 -15.10 15.17 -8.77
CA GLN A 246 -15.78 14.56 -9.92
C GLN A 246 -15.91 13.04 -9.77
N VAL A 247 -14.87 12.35 -9.27
CA VAL A 247 -14.85 10.87 -9.25
C VAL A 247 -15.35 10.27 -7.94
N PHE A 248 -15.15 10.93 -6.80
CA PHE A 248 -15.55 10.45 -5.47
C PHE A 248 -16.70 11.22 -4.85
N GLY A 249 -17.07 12.42 -5.34
CA GLY A 249 -18.11 13.25 -4.74
C GLY A 249 -19.50 12.60 -4.71
N GLY A 250 -19.76 11.63 -5.61
CA GLY A 250 -20.98 10.83 -5.61
C GLY A 250 -20.98 9.66 -4.62
N TRP A 251 -19.90 9.43 -3.87
CA TRP A 251 -19.83 8.36 -2.87
C TRP A 251 -20.78 8.69 -1.70
N THR A 252 -21.79 7.85 -1.50
CA THR A 252 -22.84 8.11 -0.50
C THR A 252 -22.33 7.87 0.91
N ASP A 253 -22.48 8.87 1.77
CA ASP A 253 -22.14 8.75 3.18
C ASP A 253 -23.27 8.09 3.99
N GLN A 254 -22.88 7.40 5.05
CA GLN A 254 -23.74 6.79 6.03
C GLN A 254 -23.00 6.68 7.36
N THR A 255 -23.74 6.74 8.46
CA THR A 255 -23.14 6.58 9.80
C THR A 255 -22.50 5.21 9.95
N VAL A 256 -21.20 5.20 10.25
CA VAL A 256 -20.44 3.99 10.52
C VAL A 256 -20.31 3.81 12.04
N PRO A 257 -20.51 2.60 12.57
CA PRO A 257 -20.33 2.32 14.00
C PRO A 257 -18.92 2.70 14.45
N ALA A 258 -18.82 3.34 15.62
CA ALA A 258 -17.50 3.64 16.20
C ALA A 258 -16.73 2.35 16.47
N GLU A 259 -15.42 2.38 16.17
CA GLU A 259 -14.52 1.31 16.55
C GLU A 259 -14.37 1.28 18.06
N ARG A 260 -14.58 0.10 18.64
CA ARG A 260 -14.36 -0.14 20.08
C ARG A 260 -13.49 -1.37 20.21
N ILE A 261 -12.28 -1.18 20.69
CA ILE A 261 -11.37 -2.25 21.07
C ILE A 261 -11.26 -2.20 22.57
N GLU A 262 -11.69 -3.23 23.23
CA GLU A 262 -11.55 -3.38 24.67
C GLU A 262 -10.08 -3.58 25.02
N ALA A 263 -9.66 -3.08 26.18
CA ALA A 263 -8.30 -3.33 26.64
C ALA A 263 -8.11 -4.83 26.89
N ALA A 264 -6.96 -5.37 26.47
CA ALA A 264 -6.64 -6.76 26.75
C ALA A 264 -6.64 -7.02 28.27
N GLU A 265 -7.22 -8.13 28.69
CA GLU A 265 -7.14 -8.55 30.08
C GLU A 265 -5.68 -8.77 30.47
N GLN A 266 -5.23 -8.06 31.50
CA GLN A 266 -3.87 -8.26 32.03
C GLN A 266 -3.82 -9.64 32.68
N VAL A 267 -3.11 -10.56 32.05
CA VAL A 267 -2.83 -11.88 32.66
C VAL A 267 -1.69 -11.71 33.65
N GLU A 268 -2.04 -11.57 34.94
CA GLU A 268 -1.05 -11.57 36.01
C GLU A 268 -0.27 -12.91 36.03
N GLY A 269 1.06 -12.83 35.90
CA GLY A 269 1.94 -13.93 36.29
C GLY A 269 2.31 -14.96 35.22
N ARG A 270 2.29 -14.64 33.94
CA ARG A 270 2.91 -15.49 32.90
C ARG A 270 4.22 -14.85 32.39
N VAL A 271 5.28 -15.04 33.17
CA VAL A 271 6.67 -14.92 32.71
C VAL A 271 7.28 -16.31 32.75
#